data_c718eab3f9017e57f5c6c46fe08d0137
#
_entry.id   c718eab3f9017e57f5c6c46fe08d0137
#
_cell.length_a   1.000
_cell.length_b   1.000
_cell.length_c   1.000
_cell.angle_alpha   90.00
_cell.angle_beta   90.00
_cell.angle_gamma   90.00
#
_symmetry.space_group_name_H-M   'P 1'
#
loop_
_entity.id
_entity.type
_entity.pdbx_description
1 polymer ?
#
loop_
_entity_poly.entity_id
_entity_poly.type
_entity_poly.pdbx_seq_one_letter_code
_entity_poly.pdbx_strand_id
1 'polypeptide(L)'
;MKALVKDCVKLVVITLIAGLALGAIYGITKDPIAKQEEKKQQEAYKEVFPDAASFEDVDGFTTEAASKVIAAYDNPIDDHAGDVIDSAVMAMDESGNAMGYIFNVTTGKGYGGDIQLTVGIQTDGTVCGYSVLS
;
A
#
# COMPACT_ATOMS: atom_id res chain seq x y z
N MET A 1 43.93 6.06 30.76
CA MET A 1 43.74 6.69 29.44
C MET A 1 43.83 5.68 28.29
N LYS A 2 44.92 4.91 28.19
CA LYS A 2 45.05 3.92 27.07
C LYS A 2 43.97 2.79 27.06
N ALA A 3 43.48 2.38 28.21
CA ALA A 3 42.40 1.38 28.30
C ALA A 3 41.08 1.96 27.81
N LEU A 4 40.70 3.15 28.22
CA LEU A 4 39.47 3.84 27.80
C LEU A 4 39.43 4.04 26.28
N VAL A 5 40.54 4.50 25.69
CA VAL A 5 40.65 4.67 24.23
C VAL A 5 40.45 3.32 23.49
N LYS A 6 41.03 2.24 24.04
CA LYS A 6 40.90 0.90 23.48
C LYS A 6 39.46 0.36 23.51
N ASP A 7 38.75 0.66 24.58
CA ASP A 7 37.35 0.25 24.72
C ASP A 7 36.40 1.11 23.85
N CYS A 8 36.67 2.42 23.72
CA CYS A 8 35.98 3.26 22.76
C CYS A 8 36.14 2.78 21.31
N VAL A 9 37.38 2.42 20.92
CA VAL A 9 37.63 1.90 19.56
C VAL A 9 36.90 0.59 19.32
N LYS A 10 36.84 -0.31 20.31
CA LYS A 10 36.06 -1.55 20.18
C LYS A 10 34.58 -1.29 19.97
N LEU A 11 33.99 -0.36 20.72
CA LEU A 11 32.58 0.03 20.55
C LEU A 11 32.32 0.59 19.16
N VAL A 12 33.15 1.48 18.67
CA VAL A 12 33.06 2.03 17.31
C VAL A 12 33.11 0.94 16.25
N VAL A 13 34.04 -0.01 16.38
CA VAL A 13 34.17 -1.11 15.43
C VAL A 13 32.92 -2.00 15.43
N ILE A 14 32.39 -2.35 16.60
CA ILE A 14 31.18 -3.16 16.73
C ILE A 14 29.97 -2.46 16.11
N THR A 15 29.76 -1.17 16.38
CA THR A 15 28.65 -0.42 15.83
C THR A 15 28.77 -0.23 14.32
N LEU A 16 29.98 -0.07 13.81
CA LEU A 16 30.23 0.05 12.37
C LEU A 16 29.95 -1.28 11.64
N ILE A 17 30.37 -2.41 12.20
CA ILE A 17 30.08 -3.74 11.65
C ILE A 17 28.57 -4.00 11.68
N ALA A 18 27.90 -3.70 12.80
CA ALA A 18 26.45 -3.87 12.92
C ALA A 18 25.68 -3.01 11.91
N GLY A 19 26.09 -1.74 11.73
CA GLY A 19 25.48 -0.84 10.75
C GLY A 19 25.66 -1.32 9.31
N LEU A 20 26.86 -1.80 8.97
CA LEU A 20 27.14 -2.37 7.64
C LEU A 20 26.33 -3.65 7.39
N ALA A 21 26.23 -4.52 8.39
CA ALA A 21 25.45 -5.75 8.28
C ALA A 21 23.96 -5.46 8.06
N LEU A 22 23.36 -4.53 8.82
CA LEU A 22 21.98 -4.10 8.64
C LEU A 22 21.74 -3.45 7.28
N GLY A 23 22.66 -2.59 6.82
CA GLY A 23 22.58 -1.96 5.51
C GLY A 23 22.64 -2.97 4.35
N ALA A 24 23.51 -3.98 4.46
CA ALA A 24 23.62 -5.05 3.48
C ALA A 24 22.36 -5.92 3.42
N ILE A 25 21.79 -6.28 4.57
CA ILE A 25 20.54 -7.04 4.67
C ILE A 25 19.42 -6.25 4.05
N TYR A 26 19.29 -4.95 4.36
CA TYR A 26 18.26 -4.09 3.77
C TYR A 26 18.35 -4.04 2.23
N GLY A 27 19.56 -3.89 1.69
CA GLY A 27 19.78 -3.86 0.24
C GLY A 27 19.35 -5.14 -0.48
N ILE A 28 19.55 -6.31 0.16
CA ILE A 28 19.16 -7.61 -0.42
C ILE A 28 17.66 -7.88 -0.26
N THR A 29 17.06 -7.36 0.82
CA THR A 29 15.67 -7.68 1.19
C THR A 29 14.65 -6.73 0.52
N LYS A 30 15.06 -5.55 0.10
CA LYS A 30 14.17 -4.55 -0.51
C LYS A 30 13.46 -5.09 -1.77
N ASP A 31 14.19 -5.73 -2.68
CA ASP A 31 13.65 -6.23 -3.93
C ASP A 31 12.63 -7.37 -3.75
N PRO A 32 12.90 -8.40 -2.91
CA PRO A 32 11.91 -9.45 -2.66
C PRO A 32 10.67 -8.94 -1.91
N ILE A 33 10.80 -7.94 -1.03
CA ILE A 33 9.64 -7.32 -0.35
C ILE A 33 8.74 -6.63 -1.37
N ALA A 34 9.29 -5.78 -2.23
CA ALA A 34 8.52 -5.09 -3.27
C ALA A 34 7.76 -6.08 -4.17
N LYS A 35 8.41 -7.16 -4.60
CA LYS A 35 7.76 -8.21 -5.40
C LYS A 35 6.65 -8.97 -4.64
N GLN A 36 6.77 -9.12 -3.34
CA GLN A 36 5.73 -9.73 -2.51
C GLN A 36 4.52 -8.80 -2.34
N GLU A 37 4.77 -7.50 -2.18
CA GLU A 37 3.71 -6.49 -2.10
C GLU A 37 2.94 -6.40 -3.43
N GLU A 38 3.63 -6.35 -4.57
CA GLU A 38 3.00 -6.40 -5.89
C GLU A 38 2.15 -7.67 -6.08
N LYS A 39 2.67 -8.84 -5.67
CA LYS A 39 1.92 -10.10 -5.74
C LYS A 39 0.67 -10.09 -4.88
N LYS A 40 0.77 -9.66 -3.62
CA LYS A 40 -0.38 -9.53 -2.71
C LYS A 40 -1.43 -8.58 -3.28
N GLN A 41 -0.99 -7.48 -3.86
CA GLN A 41 -1.88 -6.51 -4.48
C GLN A 41 -2.61 -7.11 -5.70
N GLN A 42 -1.89 -7.83 -6.56
CA GLN A 42 -2.50 -8.52 -7.71
C GLN A 42 -3.45 -9.66 -7.27
N GLU A 43 -3.11 -10.38 -6.21
CA GLU A 43 -3.98 -11.40 -5.62
C GLU A 43 -5.26 -10.76 -5.07
N ALA A 44 -5.14 -9.64 -4.36
CA ALA A 44 -6.29 -8.87 -3.87
C ALA A 44 -7.18 -8.35 -5.02
N TYR A 45 -6.60 -7.89 -6.12
CA TYR A 45 -7.36 -7.47 -7.29
C TYR A 45 -8.16 -8.63 -7.90
N LYS A 46 -7.55 -9.80 -8.02
CA LYS A 46 -8.23 -11.02 -8.49
C LYS A 46 -9.29 -11.54 -7.53
N GLU A 47 -9.11 -11.33 -6.23
CA GLU A 47 -10.10 -11.69 -5.22
C GLU A 47 -11.35 -10.81 -5.34
N VAL A 48 -11.15 -9.52 -5.63
CA VAL A 48 -12.23 -8.54 -5.78
C VAL A 48 -12.90 -8.62 -7.15
N PHE A 49 -12.14 -8.87 -8.22
CA PHE A 49 -12.62 -9.06 -9.58
C PHE A 49 -12.06 -10.35 -10.19
N PRO A 50 -12.63 -11.52 -9.85
CA PRO A 50 -12.12 -12.81 -10.33
C PRO A 50 -12.23 -12.99 -11.84
N ASP A 51 -13.22 -12.34 -12.47
CA ASP A 51 -13.48 -12.43 -13.91
C ASP A 51 -12.71 -11.41 -14.74
N ALA A 52 -11.91 -10.53 -14.11
CA ALA A 52 -11.10 -9.55 -14.82
C ALA A 52 -9.91 -10.22 -15.53
N ALA A 53 -9.73 -9.90 -16.80
CA ALA A 53 -8.61 -10.36 -17.61
C ALA A 53 -7.34 -9.55 -17.39
N SER A 54 -7.47 -8.23 -17.17
CA SER A 54 -6.36 -7.33 -16.91
C SER A 54 -6.75 -6.20 -15.95
N PHE A 55 -5.70 -5.58 -15.38
CA PHE A 55 -5.81 -4.45 -14.48
C PHE A 55 -4.91 -3.33 -14.99
N GLU A 56 -5.46 -2.14 -15.16
CA GLU A 56 -4.73 -0.98 -15.65
C GLU A 56 -4.92 0.21 -14.70
N ASP A 57 -3.85 0.98 -14.48
CA ASP A 57 -3.93 2.17 -13.68
C ASP A 57 -4.85 3.21 -14.33
N VAL A 58 -5.65 3.89 -13.51
CA VAL A 58 -6.54 4.95 -14.00
C VAL A 58 -5.74 6.20 -14.33
N ASP A 59 -5.70 6.55 -15.62
CA ASP A 59 -5.03 7.75 -16.09
C ASP A 59 -5.60 9.02 -15.45
N GLY A 60 -4.71 9.86 -14.89
CA GLY A 60 -5.09 11.11 -14.26
C GLY A 60 -5.62 10.98 -12.83
N PHE A 61 -5.62 9.79 -12.25
CA PHE A 61 -5.88 9.64 -10.82
C PHE A 61 -4.75 10.28 -10.01
N THR A 62 -5.12 11.10 -9.04
CA THR A 62 -4.19 11.65 -8.05
C THR A 62 -4.79 11.54 -6.66
N THR A 63 -3.97 11.14 -5.69
CA THR A 63 -4.35 11.09 -4.27
C THR A 63 -4.89 12.43 -3.76
N GLU A 64 -4.38 13.55 -4.29
CA GLU A 64 -4.86 14.89 -3.95
C GLU A 64 -6.28 15.16 -4.45
N ALA A 65 -6.63 14.70 -5.66
CA ALA A 65 -7.98 14.83 -6.19
C ALA A 65 -8.95 13.97 -5.39
N ALA A 66 -8.57 12.75 -5.06
CA ALA A 66 -9.34 11.85 -4.21
C ALA A 66 -9.57 12.43 -2.81
N SER A 67 -8.54 12.99 -2.18
CA SER A 67 -8.64 13.64 -0.86
C SER A 67 -9.61 14.84 -0.87
N LYS A 68 -9.66 15.59 -1.95
CA LYS A 68 -10.64 16.69 -2.10
C LYS A 68 -12.07 16.18 -2.18
N VAL A 69 -12.31 15.06 -2.84
CA VAL A 69 -13.63 14.43 -2.93
C VAL A 69 -14.05 13.91 -1.56
N ILE A 70 -13.15 13.23 -0.84
CA ILE A 70 -13.41 12.76 0.53
C ILE A 70 -13.74 13.94 1.46
N ALA A 71 -12.95 15.01 1.40
CA ALA A 71 -13.17 16.21 2.23
C ALA A 71 -14.47 16.98 1.88
N ALA A 72 -14.94 16.87 0.63
CA ALA A 72 -16.20 17.46 0.20
C ALA A 72 -17.43 16.63 0.56
N TYR A 73 -17.22 15.36 0.94
CA TYR A 73 -18.27 14.45 1.37
C TYR A 73 -18.65 14.76 2.83
N ASP A 74 -19.74 15.53 2.99
CA ASP A 74 -20.24 15.92 4.30
C ASP A 74 -21.15 14.82 4.86
N ASN A 75 -20.56 13.86 5.59
CA ASN A 75 -21.31 12.87 6.35
C ASN A 75 -21.12 13.13 7.84
N PRO A 76 -22.16 13.59 8.56
CA PRO A 76 -22.04 13.91 9.98
C PRO A 76 -21.76 12.69 10.90
N ILE A 77 -21.82 11.48 10.36
CA ILE A 77 -21.65 10.23 11.12
C ILE A 77 -20.20 9.74 11.05
N ASP A 78 -19.47 10.07 9.99
CA ASP A 78 -18.13 9.54 9.74
C ASP A 78 -17.08 10.67 9.75
N ASP A 79 -16.06 10.47 10.57
CA ASP A 79 -14.83 11.25 10.54
C ASP A 79 -13.86 10.58 9.55
N HIS A 80 -13.66 11.18 8.39
CA HIS A 80 -12.73 10.70 7.35
C HIS A 80 -11.29 11.19 7.54
N ALA A 81 -10.98 11.80 8.68
CA ALA A 81 -9.63 12.26 8.97
C ALA A 81 -8.66 11.07 9.02
N GLY A 82 -7.68 11.09 8.14
CA GLY A 82 -6.66 10.04 8.03
C GLY A 82 -6.98 8.94 7.02
N ASP A 83 -8.11 9.02 6.31
CA ASP A 83 -8.41 8.10 5.22
C ASP A 83 -7.78 8.63 3.92
N VAL A 84 -7.09 7.75 3.20
CA VAL A 84 -6.40 8.08 1.95
C VAL A 84 -6.75 7.04 0.89
N ILE A 85 -7.12 7.49 -0.30
CA ILE A 85 -7.19 6.62 -1.47
C ILE A 85 -5.82 6.69 -2.15
N ASP A 86 -5.05 5.61 -2.04
CA ASP A 86 -3.67 5.56 -2.51
C ASP A 86 -3.59 5.43 -4.03
N SER A 87 -4.45 4.59 -4.61
CA SER A 87 -4.49 4.36 -6.05
C SER A 87 -5.87 3.90 -6.52
N ALA A 88 -6.13 4.10 -7.80
CA ALA A 88 -7.29 3.56 -8.49
C ALA A 88 -6.84 2.78 -9.72
N VAL A 89 -7.38 1.58 -9.87
CA VAL A 89 -7.08 0.64 -10.96
C VAL A 89 -8.37 0.24 -11.65
N MET A 90 -8.36 0.16 -12.95
CA MET A 90 -9.49 -0.27 -13.75
C MET A 90 -9.38 -1.77 -14.04
N ALA A 91 -10.43 -2.51 -13.72
CA ALA A 91 -10.56 -3.92 -14.07
C ALA A 91 -11.20 -4.06 -15.44
N MET A 92 -10.56 -4.80 -16.35
CA MET A 92 -10.99 -4.99 -17.73
C MET A 92 -11.32 -6.45 -18.03
N ASP A 93 -12.30 -6.64 -18.92
CA ASP A 93 -12.61 -7.95 -19.49
C ASP A 93 -11.63 -8.36 -20.61
N GLU A 94 -11.78 -9.56 -21.16
CA GLU A 94 -10.97 -10.08 -22.29
C GLU A 94 -11.13 -9.23 -23.57
N SER A 95 -12.20 -8.44 -23.66
CA SER A 95 -12.48 -7.58 -24.82
C SER A 95 -11.95 -6.15 -24.63
N GLY A 96 -11.32 -5.85 -23.48
CA GLY A 96 -10.79 -4.53 -23.17
C GLY A 96 -11.85 -3.53 -22.70
N ASN A 97 -13.03 -3.99 -22.26
CA ASN A 97 -14.04 -3.12 -21.67
C ASN A 97 -13.87 -3.03 -20.16
N ALA A 98 -14.13 -1.85 -19.61
CA ALA A 98 -14.10 -1.66 -18.16
C ALA A 98 -15.24 -2.40 -17.47
N MET A 99 -14.91 -3.30 -16.56
CA MET A 99 -15.85 -4.01 -15.69
C MET A 99 -16.14 -3.20 -14.43
N GLY A 100 -15.15 -2.45 -13.95
CA GLY A 100 -15.26 -1.66 -12.75
C GLY A 100 -13.92 -1.05 -12.35
N TYR A 101 -13.89 -0.51 -11.15
CA TYR A 101 -12.73 0.16 -10.58
C TYR A 101 -12.36 -0.48 -9.24
N ILE A 102 -11.08 -0.55 -8.98
CA ILE A 102 -10.49 -1.02 -7.74
C ILE A 102 -9.81 0.15 -7.08
N PHE A 103 -10.15 0.42 -5.83
CA PHE A 103 -9.52 1.46 -5.03
C PHE A 103 -8.69 0.84 -3.91
N ASN A 104 -7.44 1.23 -3.81
CA ASN A 104 -6.62 0.93 -2.65
C ASN A 104 -6.75 2.07 -1.66
N VAL A 105 -7.17 1.75 -0.45
CA VAL A 105 -7.48 2.72 0.60
C VAL A 105 -6.67 2.39 1.83
N THR A 106 -6.05 3.40 2.41
CA THR A 106 -5.39 3.32 3.71
C THR A 106 -6.16 4.16 4.72
N THR A 107 -6.52 3.58 5.86
CA THR A 107 -7.11 4.30 6.99
C THR A 107 -6.22 4.20 8.21
N GLY A 108 -5.94 5.34 8.84
CA GLY A 108 -5.14 5.43 10.07
C GLY A 108 -5.91 5.07 11.35
N LYS A 109 -7.15 4.58 11.25
CA LYS A 109 -8.03 4.28 12.39
C LYS A 109 -7.92 2.84 12.91
N GLY A 110 -6.92 2.08 12.45
CA GLY A 110 -6.65 0.74 12.94
C GLY A 110 -6.15 0.75 14.40
N TYR A 111 -6.51 -0.28 15.16
CA TYR A 111 -6.14 -0.41 16.59
C TYR A 111 -4.62 -0.53 16.80
N GLY A 112 -3.89 -1.12 15.86
CA GLY A 112 -2.45 -1.37 15.95
C GLY A 112 -1.61 -0.70 14.86
N GLY A 113 -2.22 0.11 14.01
CA GLY A 113 -1.56 0.75 12.86
C GLY A 113 -2.55 1.04 11.74
N ASP A 114 -2.03 1.39 10.59
CA ASP A 114 -2.83 1.66 9.40
C ASP A 114 -3.44 0.36 8.87
N ILE A 115 -4.70 0.44 8.44
CA ILE A 115 -5.38 -0.65 7.74
C ILE A 115 -5.38 -0.32 6.24
N GLN A 116 -4.84 -1.24 5.46
CA GLN A 116 -4.87 -1.16 4.01
C GLN A 116 -5.90 -2.12 3.45
N LEU A 117 -6.80 -1.61 2.63
CA LEU A 117 -7.85 -2.40 2.02
C LEU A 117 -7.99 -2.07 0.53
N THR A 118 -8.38 -3.08 -0.23
CA THR A 118 -8.70 -2.99 -1.65
C THR A 118 -10.19 -3.17 -1.80
N VAL A 119 -10.87 -2.23 -2.45
CA VAL A 119 -12.32 -2.24 -2.66
C VAL A 119 -12.61 -2.21 -4.14
N GLY A 120 -13.45 -3.13 -4.63
CA GLY A 120 -13.90 -3.16 -6.01
C GLY A 120 -15.31 -2.64 -6.17
N ILE A 121 -15.50 -1.77 -7.15
CA ILE A 121 -16.78 -1.16 -7.48
C ILE A 121 -17.03 -1.36 -8.97
N GLN A 122 -18.17 -1.97 -9.33
CA GLN A 122 -18.58 -2.11 -10.72
C GLN A 122 -18.95 -0.77 -11.34
N THR A 123 -19.04 -0.73 -12.66
CA THR A 123 -19.39 0.49 -13.40
C THR A 123 -20.79 1.02 -13.06
N ASP A 124 -21.67 0.20 -12.51
CA ASP A 124 -23.02 0.57 -12.03
C ASP A 124 -23.03 1.13 -10.60
N GLY A 125 -21.85 1.19 -9.92
CA GLY A 125 -21.69 1.63 -8.55
C GLY A 125 -21.85 0.53 -7.49
N THR A 126 -22.06 -0.71 -7.90
CA THR A 126 -22.19 -1.84 -6.96
C THR A 126 -20.82 -2.26 -6.43
N VAL A 127 -20.69 -2.42 -5.13
CA VAL A 127 -19.46 -2.96 -4.51
C VAL A 127 -19.42 -4.46 -4.75
N CYS A 128 -18.39 -4.94 -5.48
CA CYS A 128 -18.23 -6.37 -5.77
C CYS A 128 -17.59 -7.13 -4.62
N GLY A 129 -16.68 -6.49 -3.92
CA GLY A 129 -15.93 -7.11 -2.84
C GLY A 129 -14.87 -6.19 -2.26
N TYR A 130 -14.22 -6.68 -1.22
CA TYR A 130 -13.06 -6.02 -0.62
C TYR A 130 -12.06 -7.07 -0.15
N SER A 131 -10.79 -6.71 -0.12
CA SER A 131 -9.71 -7.51 0.46
C SER A 131 -8.88 -6.64 1.40
N VAL A 132 -8.46 -7.21 2.52
CA VAL A 132 -7.63 -6.51 3.52
C VAL A 132 -6.19 -6.95 3.34
N LEU A 133 -5.29 -5.99 3.11
CA LEU A 133 -3.87 -6.25 2.86
C LEU A 133 -3.02 -6.25 4.14
N SER A 134 -3.39 -5.41 5.13
CA SER A 134 -2.72 -5.31 6.44
C SER A 134 -3.64 -4.67 7.48
#